data_b4755f63a23dd150db3105e4c7faab33
#
_entry.id   b4755f63a23dd150db3105e4c7faab33
#
_cell.length_a   1.000
_cell.length_b   1.000
_cell.length_c   1.000
_cell.angle_alpha   90.00
_cell.angle_beta   90.00
_cell.angle_gamma   90.00
#
_symmetry.space_group_name_H-M   'P 1'
#
loop_
_entity.id
_entity.type
_entity.pdbx_description
1 polymer ?
#
loop_
_entity_poly.entity_id
_entity_poly.type
_entity_poly.pdbx_seq_one_letter_code
_entity_poly.pdbx_strand_id
1 'polypeptide(L)'
;MMLNSIDVHCHILPGVDDGSESMDETMSMIKMAYSEGIRGMIATPHYHYGYAAQDWEKVYHVWEQVREKVSAELPEMEIYLGREIYSDSRSMDMLAADAGSGRNTMGSSRYVLIEFTPGAQYREIKNSLSNILSLGYQTILAHAERCMSIRKKPELAEELVQMGNYIQLNAGSIAGSFSDRRFCKKLMSMDCVHFVGTDCHGSTKRTPQIEKSIEYVIKHFGEEYAQQLYWENPKKMLGNEYL
;
A
#
# COMPACT_ATOMS: atom_id res chain seq x y z
N MET A 1 21.14 3.31 -13.39
CA MET A 1 20.63 1.95 -13.12
C MET A 1 19.25 2.15 -12.51
N MET A 2 18.23 1.42 -12.96
CA MET A 2 16.89 1.56 -12.40
C MET A 2 16.88 1.02 -10.96
N LEU A 3 16.29 1.75 -10.02
CA LEU A 3 16.17 1.31 -8.63
C LEU A 3 15.20 0.13 -8.56
N ASN A 4 15.59 -0.98 -7.96
CA ASN A 4 14.65 -2.04 -7.62
C ASN A 4 13.65 -1.54 -6.58
N SER A 5 12.37 -1.90 -6.73
CA SER A 5 11.31 -1.45 -5.84
C SER A 5 10.36 -2.58 -5.46
N ILE A 6 9.66 -2.40 -4.34
CA ILE A 6 8.54 -3.23 -3.90
C ILE A 6 7.30 -2.34 -3.88
N ASP A 7 6.30 -2.72 -4.65
CA ASP A 7 4.99 -2.06 -4.65
C ASP A 7 4.18 -2.56 -3.45
N VAL A 8 3.93 -1.68 -2.50
CA VAL A 8 3.24 -2.06 -1.25
C VAL A 8 1.71 -1.97 -1.33
N HIS A 9 1.15 -1.54 -2.47
CA HIS A 9 -0.28 -1.33 -2.60
C HIS A 9 -0.73 -1.53 -4.06
N CYS A 10 -1.39 -2.65 -4.33
CA CYS A 10 -1.89 -2.97 -5.68
C CYS A 10 -3.04 -3.97 -5.66
N HIS A 11 -3.94 -3.87 -6.66
CA HIS A 11 -5.14 -4.69 -6.80
C HIS A 11 -5.00 -5.64 -8.00
N ILE A 12 -4.09 -6.60 -7.86
CA ILE A 12 -3.71 -7.51 -8.94
C ILE A 12 -4.39 -8.87 -8.88
N LEU A 13 -5.17 -9.16 -7.82
CA LEU A 13 -5.82 -10.47 -7.67
C LEU A 13 -7.08 -10.56 -8.53
N PRO A 14 -7.18 -11.53 -9.47
CA PRO A 14 -8.27 -11.58 -10.42
C PRO A 14 -9.62 -11.85 -9.76
N GLY A 15 -10.62 -10.97 -10.01
CA GLY A 15 -12.00 -11.16 -9.58
C GLY A 15 -12.24 -11.14 -8.07
N VAL A 16 -11.32 -10.54 -7.31
CA VAL A 16 -11.45 -10.41 -5.85
C VAL A 16 -12.10 -9.09 -5.45
N ASP A 17 -11.74 -8.01 -6.12
CA ASP A 17 -12.26 -6.66 -5.91
C ASP A 17 -12.45 -5.92 -7.26
N ASP A 18 -12.33 -4.60 -7.30
CA ASP A 18 -12.42 -3.78 -8.51
C ASP A 18 -11.09 -3.62 -9.26
N GLY A 19 -10.08 -4.42 -8.89
CA GLY A 19 -8.81 -4.50 -9.58
C GLY A 19 -8.87 -5.39 -10.82
N SER A 20 -7.88 -6.27 -10.99
CA SER A 20 -7.79 -7.19 -12.12
C SER A 20 -9.04 -8.07 -12.28
N GLU A 21 -9.56 -8.16 -13.51
CA GLU A 21 -10.74 -8.98 -13.83
C GLU A 21 -10.39 -10.44 -14.15
N SER A 22 -9.14 -10.71 -14.57
CA SER A 22 -8.72 -12.04 -15.04
C SER A 22 -7.25 -12.31 -14.78
N MET A 23 -6.86 -13.59 -14.79
CA MET A 23 -5.46 -14.00 -14.68
C MET A 23 -4.58 -13.42 -15.80
N ASP A 24 -5.10 -13.26 -17.00
CA ASP A 24 -4.36 -12.67 -18.12
C ASP A 24 -4.11 -11.18 -17.92
N GLU A 25 -5.08 -10.45 -17.36
CA GLU A 25 -4.89 -9.06 -16.97
C GLU A 25 -3.91 -8.94 -15.81
N THR A 26 -4.04 -9.77 -14.77
CA THR A 26 -3.08 -9.86 -13.67
C THR A 26 -1.65 -10.02 -14.19
N MET A 27 -1.42 -10.98 -15.08
CA MET A 27 -0.09 -11.21 -15.65
C MET A 27 0.40 -10.05 -16.52
N SER A 28 -0.50 -9.37 -17.22
CA SER A 28 -0.17 -8.15 -17.96
C SER A 28 0.26 -7.03 -17.03
N MET A 29 -0.47 -6.79 -15.93
CA MET A 29 -0.11 -5.81 -14.90
C MET A 29 1.25 -6.13 -14.28
N ILE A 30 1.50 -7.39 -13.91
CA ILE A 30 2.76 -7.81 -13.28
C ILE A 30 3.94 -7.65 -14.25
N LYS A 31 3.78 -7.98 -15.55
CA LYS A 31 4.81 -7.76 -16.57
C LYS A 31 5.11 -6.26 -16.77
N MET A 32 4.10 -5.41 -16.74
CA MET A 32 4.28 -3.95 -16.75
C MET A 32 5.05 -3.48 -15.50
N ALA A 33 4.64 -3.92 -14.31
CA ALA A 33 5.33 -3.61 -13.06
C ALA A 33 6.82 -4.03 -13.10
N TYR A 34 7.10 -5.23 -13.61
CA TYR A 34 8.46 -5.72 -13.76
C TYR A 34 9.30 -4.82 -14.70
N SER A 35 8.71 -4.32 -15.79
CA SER A 35 9.38 -3.40 -16.72
C SER A 35 9.65 -2.02 -16.11
N GLU A 36 8.88 -1.59 -15.10
CA GLU A 36 9.05 -0.36 -14.31
C GLU A 36 10.09 -0.50 -13.17
N GLY A 37 10.75 -1.66 -13.04
CA GLY A 37 11.74 -1.93 -11.98
C GLY A 37 11.18 -2.51 -10.69
N ILE A 38 9.89 -2.83 -10.64
CA ILE A 38 9.28 -3.51 -9.49
C ILE A 38 9.76 -4.97 -9.47
N ARG A 39 10.20 -5.43 -8.32
CA ARG A 39 10.68 -6.82 -8.09
C ARG A 39 9.88 -7.55 -7.02
N GLY A 40 9.01 -6.84 -6.31
CA GLY A 40 8.04 -7.41 -5.40
C GLY A 40 6.73 -6.62 -5.43
N MET A 41 5.60 -7.30 -5.30
CA MET A 41 4.29 -6.67 -5.19
C MET A 41 3.54 -7.28 -4.02
N ILE A 42 2.94 -6.44 -3.20
CA ILE A 42 2.02 -6.88 -2.15
C ILE A 42 0.61 -6.68 -2.68
N ALA A 43 -0.04 -7.77 -3.08
CA ALA A 43 -1.43 -7.74 -3.47
C ALA A 43 -2.29 -7.36 -2.26
N THR A 44 -2.97 -6.22 -2.34
CA THR A 44 -3.77 -5.64 -1.26
C THR A 44 -5.22 -5.48 -1.67
N PRO A 45 -5.94 -6.57 -1.98
CA PRO A 45 -7.33 -6.45 -2.36
C PRO A 45 -8.13 -5.77 -1.24
N HIS A 46 -9.15 -5.02 -1.63
CA HIS A 46 -10.03 -4.34 -0.69
C HIS A 46 -10.68 -5.32 0.31
N TYR A 47 -10.75 -4.87 1.57
CA TYR A 47 -11.70 -5.37 2.55
C TYR A 47 -12.62 -4.24 2.98
N HIS A 48 -13.79 -4.19 2.36
CA HIS A 48 -14.83 -3.21 2.68
C HIS A 48 -16.16 -3.94 2.76
N TYR A 49 -16.75 -3.98 3.95
CA TYR A 49 -18.02 -4.67 4.15
C TYR A 49 -19.12 -4.09 3.26
N GLY A 50 -19.83 -5.00 2.57
CA GLY A 50 -20.90 -4.65 1.62
C GLY A 50 -20.42 -4.32 0.19
N TYR A 51 -19.11 -4.18 -0.02
CA TYR A 51 -18.53 -3.93 -1.35
C TYR A 51 -17.54 -5.03 -1.77
N ALA A 52 -16.51 -5.27 -0.99
CA ALA A 52 -15.46 -6.25 -1.27
C ALA A 52 -15.00 -6.95 0.02
N ALA A 53 -15.89 -7.69 0.67
CA ALA A 53 -15.62 -8.41 1.91
C ALA A 53 -15.43 -9.91 1.64
N GLN A 54 -14.53 -10.25 0.71
CA GLN A 54 -14.21 -11.65 0.43
C GLN A 54 -13.55 -12.31 1.65
N ASP A 55 -13.93 -13.56 1.92
CA ASP A 55 -13.30 -14.35 2.97
C ASP A 55 -11.80 -14.51 2.71
N TRP A 56 -11.02 -14.54 3.78
CA TRP A 56 -9.57 -14.69 3.70
C TRP A 56 -9.15 -15.92 2.89
N GLU A 57 -9.77 -17.05 3.12
CA GLU A 57 -9.43 -18.33 2.47
C GLU A 57 -9.62 -18.22 0.93
N LYS A 58 -10.67 -17.53 0.47
CA LYS A 58 -10.88 -17.30 -0.97
C LYS A 58 -9.80 -16.41 -1.54
N VAL A 59 -9.46 -15.32 -0.87
CA VAL A 59 -8.41 -14.39 -1.30
C VAL A 59 -7.05 -15.10 -1.32
N TYR A 60 -6.75 -15.87 -0.28
CA TYR A 60 -5.52 -16.63 -0.16
C TYR A 60 -5.37 -17.64 -1.31
N HIS A 61 -6.42 -18.37 -1.63
CA HIS A 61 -6.40 -19.34 -2.74
C HIS A 61 -6.15 -18.67 -4.10
N VAL A 62 -6.78 -17.52 -4.37
CA VAL A 62 -6.52 -16.76 -5.61
C VAL A 62 -5.09 -16.24 -5.65
N TRP A 63 -4.56 -15.75 -4.52
CA TRP A 63 -3.17 -15.33 -4.42
C TRP A 63 -2.19 -16.48 -4.68
N GLU A 64 -2.44 -17.67 -4.15
CA GLU A 64 -1.59 -18.84 -4.41
C GLU A 64 -1.52 -19.15 -5.90
N GLN A 65 -2.65 -19.11 -6.62
CA GLN A 65 -2.68 -19.31 -8.07
C GLN A 65 -1.87 -18.26 -8.83
N VAL A 66 -2.00 -16.98 -8.44
CA VAL A 66 -1.21 -15.88 -9.04
C VAL A 66 0.28 -16.10 -8.76
N ARG A 67 0.66 -16.36 -7.52
CA ARG A 67 2.05 -16.57 -7.10
C ARG A 67 2.69 -17.74 -7.85
N GLU A 68 2.00 -18.86 -7.97
CA GLU A 68 2.46 -20.03 -8.70
C GLU A 68 2.72 -19.71 -10.18
N LYS A 69 1.78 -19.02 -10.84
CA LYS A 69 1.93 -18.62 -12.23
C LYS A 69 3.08 -17.62 -12.43
N VAL A 70 3.21 -16.65 -11.54
CA VAL A 70 4.32 -15.66 -11.57
C VAL A 70 5.66 -16.36 -11.36
N SER A 71 5.77 -17.25 -10.40
CA SER A 71 7.02 -18.01 -10.16
C SER A 71 7.47 -18.82 -11.38
N ALA A 72 6.52 -19.32 -12.18
CA ALA A 72 6.82 -20.05 -13.41
C ALA A 72 7.25 -19.14 -14.58
N GLU A 73 6.64 -17.94 -14.72
CA GLU A 73 6.87 -17.05 -15.87
C GLU A 73 7.91 -15.93 -15.59
N LEU A 74 8.00 -15.47 -14.35
CA LEU A 74 8.85 -14.34 -13.91
C LEU A 74 9.49 -14.66 -12.54
N PRO A 75 10.47 -15.59 -12.47
CA PRO A 75 11.01 -16.09 -11.21
C PRO A 75 11.72 -15.04 -10.33
N GLU A 76 12.06 -13.88 -10.88
CA GLU A 76 12.65 -12.76 -10.14
C GLU A 76 11.60 -11.81 -9.52
N MET A 77 10.30 -12.07 -9.76
CA MET A 77 9.20 -11.28 -9.23
C MET A 77 8.56 -11.98 -8.04
N GLU A 78 8.53 -11.32 -6.90
CA GLU A 78 7.92 -11.86 -5.69
C GLU A 78 6.51 -11.29 -5.49
N ILE A 79 5.54 -12.17 -5.19
CA ILE A 79 4.16 -11.76 -4.91
C ILE A 79 3.79 -12.12 -3.48
N TYR A 80 3.56 -11.08 -2.69
CA TYR A 80 3.10 -11.18 -1.30
C TYR A 80 1.60 -10.92 -1.22
N LEU A 81 0.99 -11.32 -0.11
CA LEU A 81 -0.41 -11.04 0.18
C LEU A 81 -0.54 -10.04 1.32
N GLY A 82 -1.40 -9.08 1.15
CA GLY A 82 -1.83 -8.13 2.16
C GLY A 82 -3.33 -7.86 2.03
N ARG A 83 -3.79 -6.77 2.62
CA ARG A 83 -5.13 -6.25 2.45
C ARG A 83 -5.17 -4.75 2.61
N GLU A 84 -5.92 -4.06 1.75
CA GLU A 84 -6.35 -2.69 2.00
C GLU A 84 -7.68 -2.75 2.75
N ILE A 85 -7.64 -2.33 4.02
CA ILE A 85 -8.77 -2.46 4.95
C ILE A 85 -9.45 -1.12 5.11
N TYR A 86 -10.69 -1.01 4.64
CA TYR A 86 -11.53 0.15 4.92
C TYR A 86 -11.89 0.21 6.40
N SER A 87 -11.64 1.36 7.02
CA SER A 87 -11.86 1.54 8.46
C SER A 87 -13.34 1.69 8.81
N ASP A 88 -13.93 0.65 9.32
CA ASP A 88 -15.28 0.62 9.90
C ASP A 88 -15.34 -0.30 11.16
N SER A 89 -16.51 -0.43 11.79
CA SER A 89 -16.66 -1.25 13.00
C SER A 89 -16.39 -2.73 12.74
N ARG A 90 -16.73 -3.26 11.57
CA ARG A 90 -16.58 -4.68 11.25
C ARG A 90 -15.13 -5.03 10.91
N SER A 91 -14.41 -4.13 10.25
CA SER A 91 -12.99 -4.31 10.03
C SER A 91 -12.20 -4.29 11.35
N MET A 92 -12.66 -3.50 12.32
CA MET A 92 -12.09 -3.52 13.68
C MET A 92 -12.34 -4.85 14.39
N ASP A 93 -13.57 -5.40 14.30
CA ASP A 93 -13.90 -6.71 14.87
C ASP A 93 -13.07 -7.83 14.20
N MET A 94 -12.91 -7.78 12.88
CA MET A 94 -12.06 -8.71 12.12
C MET A 94 -10.60 -8.64 12.58
N LEU A 95 -10.02 -7.44 12.66
CA LEU A 95 -8.63 -7.26 13.11
C LEU A 95 -8.44 -7.74 14.55
N ALA A 96 -9.41 -7.50 15.42
CA ALA A 96 -9.36 -8.00 16.81
C ALA A 96 -9.40 -9.54 16.87
N ALA A 97 -10.21 -10.19 16.03
CA ALA A 97 -10.28 -11.64 15.93
C ALA A 97 -9.01 -12.27 15.32
N ASP A 98 -8.37 -11.58 14.37
CA ASP A 98 -7.19 -12.04 13.65
C ASP A 98 -5.86 -11.64 14.30
N ALA A 99 -5.89 -10.97 15.45
CA ALA A 99 -4.69 -10.48 16.10
C ALA A 99 -3.66 -11.60 16.34
N GLY A 100 -2.45 -11.40 15.81
CA GLY A 100 -1.34 -12.37 15.89
C GLY A 100 -1.42 -13.54 14.91
N SER A 101 -2.47 -13.64 14.06
CA SER A 101 -2.61 -14.72 13.08
C SER A 101 -1.78 -14.53 11.81
N GLY A 102 -1.37 -13.29 11.51
CA GLY A 102 -0.79 -12.88 10.23
C GLY A 102 -1.81 -12.75 9.09
N ARG A 103 -3.09 -13.01 9.34
CA ARG A 103 -4.16 -12.80 8.36
C ARG A 103 -4.45 -11.33 8.17
N ASN A 104 -4.84 -10.94 6.96
CA ASN A 104 -5.19 -9.56 6.60
C ASN A 104 -4.06 -8.52 6.85
N THR A 105 -2.82 -8.98 7.04
CA THR A 105 -1.63 -8.16 7.24
C THR A 105 -0.72 -8.16 6.03
N MET A 106 0.18 -7.20 5.95
CA MET A 106 1.13 -7.02 4.85
C MET A 106 2.21 -8.12 4.88
N GLY A 107 2.10 -9.13 3.99
CA GLY A 107 3.07 -10.22 3.91
C GLY A 107 3.17 -11.08 5.16
N SER A 108 2.08 -11.25 5.91
CA SER A 108 2.04 -11.97 7.20
C SER A 108 2.87 -11.32 8.31
N SER A 109 3.21 -10.05 8.17
CA SER A 109 3.88 -9.25 9.20
C SER A 109 2.86 -8.71 10.22
N ARG A 110 3.27 -7.79 11.09
CA ARG A 110 2.34 -7.06 11.99
C ARG A 110 1.73 -5.82 11.36
N TYR A 111 2.08 -5.48 10.13
CA TYR A 111 1.64 -4.26 9.47
C TYR A 111 0.29 -4.44 8.79
N VAL A 112 -0.57 -3.43 8.89
CA VAL A 112 -1.89 -3.39 8.25
C VAL A 112 -2.05 -2.09 7.48
N LEU A 113 -2.58 -2.17 6.25
CA LEU A 113 -2.85 -1.03 5.38
C LEU A 113 -4.31 -0.61 5.58
N ILE A 114 -4.53 0.60 6.08
CA ILE A 114 -5.85 1.10 6.48
C ILE A 114 -6.27 2.27 5.59
N GLU A 115 -7.43 2.11 4.96
CA GLU A 115 -8.06 3.10 4.11
C GLU A 115 -9.18 3.86 4.86
N PHE A 116 -9.35 5.13 4.52
CA PHE A 116 -10.47 5.97 4.94
C PHE A 116 -11.11 6.66 3.73
N THR A 117 -12.40 6.97 3.83
CA THR A 117 -12.99 7.85 2.82
C THR A 117 -12.23 9.19 2.76
N PRO A 118 -12.08 9.79 1.56
CA PRO A 118 -11.39 11.08 1.42
C PRO A 118 -11.92 12.19 2.34
N GLY A 119 -13.21 12.14 2.68
CA GLY A 119 -13.87 13.11 3.55
C GLY A 119 -13.81 12.82 5.06
N ALA A 120 -13.13 11.74 5.47
CA ALA A 120 -13.04 11.37 6.88
C ALA A 120 -12.48 12.50 7.74
N GLN A 121 -13.09 12.69 8.90
CA GLN A 121 -12.60 13.66 9.86
C GLN A 121 -11.30 13.16 10.50
N TYR A 122 -10.36 14.06 10.76
CA TYR A 122 -9.09 13.68 11.38
C TYR A 122 -9.26 12.90 12.68
N ARG A 123 -10.25 13.27 13.50
CA ARG A 123 -10.54 12.57 14.76
C ARG A 123 -10.91 11.10 14.54
N GLU A 124 -11.64 10.80 13.48
CA GLU A 124 -12.00 9.42 13.11
C GLU A 124 -10.75 8.63 12.71
N ILE A 125 -9.92 9.21 11.82
CA ILE A 125 -8.64 8.62 11.41
C ILE A 125 -7.76 8.32 12.64
N LYS A 126 -7.53 9.32 13.48
CA LYS A 126 -6.69 9.23 14.67
C LYS A 126 -7.17 8.15 15.63
N ASN A 127 -8.48 8.14 15.95
CA ASN A 127 -9.03 7.18 16.89
C ASN A 127 -8.97 5.75 16.36
N SER A 128 -9.30 5.54 15.09
CA SER A 128 -9.26 4.22 14.47
C SER A 128 -7.83 3.67 14.45
N LEU A 129 -6.86 4.44 13.97
CA LEU A 129 -5.47 4.02 13.95
C LEU A 129 -4.93 3.72 15.36
N SER A 130 -5.28 4.54 16.36
CA SER A 130 -4.90 4.29 17.77
C SER A 130 -5.48 2.99 18.31
N ASN A 131 -6.73 2.67 17.97
CA ASN A 131 -7.37 1.43 18.38
C ASN A 131 -6.65 0.21 17.75
N ILE A 132 -6.28 0.30 16.46
CA ILE A 132 -5.56 -0.78 15.76
C ILE A 132 -4.16 -0.98 16.35
N LEU A 133 -3.44 0.11 16.65
CA LEU A 133 -2.15 0.03 17.36
C LEU A 133 -2.30 -0.68 18.71
N SER A 134 -3.40 -0.44 19.44
CA SER A 134 -3.66 -1.08 20.73
C SER A 134 -3.91 -2.58 20.63
N LEU A 135 -4.25 -3.11 19.43
CA LEU A 135 -4.34 -4.54 19.14
C LEU A 135 -2.98 -5.19 18.84
N GLY A 136 -1.88 -4.40 18.84
CA GLY A 136 -0.52 -4.88 18.57
C GLY A 136 -0.09 -4.83 17.11
N TYR A 137 -0.91 -4.25 16.22
CA TYR A 137 -0.54 -4.01 14.83
C TYR A 137 0.33 -2.76 14.66
N GLN A 138 1.00 -2.67 13.53
CA GLN A 138 1.62 -1.46 13.01
C GLN A 138 0.75 -0.94 11.86
N THR A 139 0.23 0.26 11.96
CA THR A 139 -0.71 0.82 10.99
C THR A 139 -0.01 1.60 9.89
N ILE A 140 -0.44 1.39 8.66
CA ILE A 140 -0.06 2.19 7.50
C ILE A 140 -1.32 2.90 7.01
N LEU A 141 -1.34 4.23 7.04
CA LEU A 141 -2.41 5.01 6.41
C LEU A 141 -2.23 4.96 4.90
N ALA A 142 -3.18 4.33 4.19
CA ALA A 142 -3.19 4.22 2.75
C ALA A 142 -3.39 5.60 2.09
N HIS A 143 -2.68 5.84 0.97
CA HIS A 143 -2.80 7.04 0.11
C HIS A 143 -3.21 8.31 0.87
N ALA A 144 -2.41 8.66 1.90
CA ALA A 144 -2.69 9.77 2.82
C ALA A 144 -2.92 11.11 2.10
N GLU A 145 -2.41 11.27 0.89
CA GLU A 145 -2.64 12.44 0.05
C GLU A 145 -4.10 12.58 -0.42
N ARG A 146 -4.91 11.52 -0.31
CA ARG A 146 -6.36 11.59 -0.59
C ARG A 146 -7.16 12.07 0.62
N CYS A 147 -6.63 12.04 1.83
CA CYS A 147 -7.31 12.47 3.05
C CYS A 147 -7.44 14.01 3.08
N MET A 148 -8.64 14.53 2.89
CA MET A 148 -8.90 15.98 2.83
C MET A 148 -8.52 16.73 4.11
N SER A 149 -8.66 16.10 5.28
CA SER A 149 -8.25 16.65 6.56
C SER A 149 -6.74 16.90 6.62
N ILE A 150 -5.94 15.93 6.15
CA ILE A 150 -4.48 16.00 6.10
C ILE A 150 -4.04 16.98 4.98
N ARG A 151 -4.71 16.98 3.82
CA ARG A 151 -4.41 17.95 2.75
C ARG A 151 -4.59 19.40 3.20
N LYS A 152 -5.62 19.67 3.99
CA LYS A 152 -5.87 21.02 4.54
C LYS A 152 -4.86 21.41 5.62
N LYS A 153 -4.37 20.45 6.38
CA LYS A 153 -3.46 20.67 7.51
C LYS A 153 -2.40 19.54 7.56
N PRO A 154 -1.30 19.67 6.80
CA PRO A 154 -0.26 18.63 6.69
C PRO A 154 0.37 18.22 8.02
N GLU A 155 0.38 19.11 9.02
CA GLU A 155 0.92 18.86 10.36
C GLU A 155 0.18 17.71 11.09
N LEU A 156 -1.04 17.38 10.64
CA LEU A 156 -1.78 16.23 11.16
C LEU A 156 -1.13 14.88 10.76
N ALA A 157 -0.39 14.85 9.65
CA ALA A 157 0.40 13.67 9.28
C ALA A 157 1.56 13.45 10.26
N GLU A 158 2.25 14.51 10.65
CA GLU A 158 3.33 14.46 11.64
C GLU A 158 2.81 13.95 13.00
N GLU A 159 1.64 14.42 13.44
CA GLU A 159 0.99 13.92 14.65
C GLU A 159 0.72 12.41 14.58
N LEU A 160 0.22 11.91 13.45
CA LEU A 160 0.00 10.46 13.26
C LEU A 160 1.31 9.67 13.33
N VAL A 161 2.37 10.17 12.69
CA VAL A 161 3.69 9.53 12.73
C VAL A 161 4.25 9.50 14.15
N GLN A 162 4.16 10.60 14.90
CA GLN A 162 4.57 10.68 16.31
C GLN A 162 3.79 9.70 17.21
N MET A 163 2.59 9.30 16.81
CA MET A 163 1.79 8.29 17.50
C MET A 163 2.20 6.84 17.13
N GLY A 164 3.16 6.64 16.24
CA GLY A 164 3.65 5.35 15.80
C GLY A 164 2.94 4.79 14.55
N ASN A 165 2.24 5.64 13.77
CA ASN A 165 1.63 5.23 12.51
C ASN A 165 2.60 5.50 11.34
N TYR A 166 2.47 4.70 10.29
CA TYR A 166 3.19 4.90 9.04
C TYR A 166 2.28 5.47 7.96
N ILE A 167 2.87 6.12 6.98
CA ILE A 167 2.14 6.78 5.88
C ILE A 167 2.61 6.23 4.54
N GLN A 168 1.64 5.84 3.71
CA GLN A 168 1.85 5.47 2.33
C GLN A 168 1.28 6.55 1.40
N LEU A 169 2.01 6.86 0.32
CA LEU A 169 1.58 7.71 -0.80
C LEU A 169 1.50 6.90 -2.09
N ASN A 170 0.61 7.31 -2.99
CA ASN A 170 0.53 6.72 -4.32
C ASN A 170 1.60 7.29 -5.26
N ALA A 171 2.29 6.41 -5.98
CA ALA A 171 3.28 6.78 -7.01
C ALA A 171 2.69 7.73 -8.04
N GLY A 172 1.45 7.48 -8.48
CA GLY A 172 0.72 8.34 -9.39
C GLY A 172 0.50 9.77 -8.87
N SER A 173 0.37 9.96 -7.55
CA SER A 173 0.23 11.28 -6.93
C SER A 173 1.56 12.01 -6.84
N ILE A 174 2.65 11.30 -6.54
CA ILE A 174 4.02 11.85 -6.49
C ILE A 174 4.45 12.36 -7.87
N ALA A 175 4.11 11.65 -8.95
CA ALA A 175 4.39 12.04 -10.32
C ALA A 175 3.24 12.82 -11.01
N GLY A 176 2.13 13.02 -10.34
CA GLY A 176 0.85 13.50 -10.85
C GLY A 176 0.73 15.00 -11.08
N SER A 177 -0.42 15.58 -10.75
CA SER A 177 -0.69 17.00 -10.91
C SER A 177 0.26 17.88 -10.08
N PHE A 178 0.40 19.16 -10.47
CA PHE A 178 1.21 20.11 -9.69
C PHE A 178 0.76 20.19 -8.21
N SER A 179 -0.54 20.16 -7.96
CA SER A 179 -1.10 20.18 -6.61
C SER A 179 -0.71 18.95 -5.81
N ASP A 180 -0.84 17.76 -6.40
CA ASP A 180 -0.52 16.51 -5.73
C ASP A 180 0.97 16.37 -5.46
N ARG A 181 1.80 16.67 -6.47
CA ARG A 181 3.26 16.69 -6.31
C ARG A 181 3.72 17.64 -5.20
N ARG A 182 3.15 18.86 -5.16
CA ARG A 182 3.47 19.83 -4.12
C ARG A 182 3.11 19.31 -2.72
N PHE A 183 1.96 18.67 -2.61
CA PHE A 183 1.50 18.11 -1.34
C PHE A 183 2.35 16.90 -0.91
N CYS A 184 2.57 15.94 -1.81
CA CYS A 184 3.45 14.78 -1.53
C CYS A 184 4.86 15.24 -1.14
N LYS A 185 5.43 16.23 -1.87
CA LYS A 185 6.73 16.83 -1.52
C LYS A 185 6.73 17.44 -0.12
N LYS A 186 5.63 18.12 0.28
CA LYS A 186 5.50 18.68 1.63
C LYS A 186 5.57 17.59 2.69
N LEU A 187 4.82 16.50 2.54
CA LEU A 187 4.84 15.37 3.50
C LEU A 187 6.22 14.70 3.57
N MET A 188 6.88 14.48 2.42
CA MET A 188 8.24 13.95 2.38
C MET A 188 9.25 14.88 3.08
N SER A 189 9.14 16.22 2.88
CA SER A 189 9.99 17.21 3.55
C SER A 189 9.78 17.31 5.05
N MET A 190 8.68 16.77 5.57
CA MET A 190 8.38 16.66 7.00
C MET A 190 8.77 15.28 7.57
N ASP A 191 9.43 14.45 6.77
CA ASP A 191 9.79 13.06 7.12
C ASP A 191 8.60 12.20 7.57
N CYS A 192 7.45 12.44 6.93
CA CYS A 192 6.19 11.76 7.27
C CYS A 192 5.86 10.60 6.34
N VAL A 193 6.67 10.30 5.32
CA VAL A 193 6.36 9.27 4.32
C VAL A 193 7.27 8.07 4.50
N HIS A 194 6.68 6.88 4.54
CA HIS A 194 7.38 5.63 4.83
C HIS A 194 7.31 4.64 3.68
N PHE A 195 6.23 4.68 2.88
CA PHE A 195 5.96 3.72 1.82
C PHE A 195 5.38 4.39 0.58
N VAL A 196 5.63 3.79 -0.58
CA VAL A 196 4.99 4.18 -1.84
C VAL A 196 4.40 2.94 -2.49
N GLY A 197 3.14 3.05 -2.94
CA GLY A 197 2.45 2.01 -3.71
C GLY A 197 1.90 2.57 -5.01
N THR A 198 1.62 1.71 -6.00
CA THR A 198 1.02 2.15 -7.25
C THR A 198 -0.47 2.36 -7.14
N ASP A 199 -1.13 1.58 -6.30
CA ASP A 199 -2.59 1.50 -6.20
C ASP A 199 -3.19 1.16 -7.58
N CYS A 200 -2.50 0.28 -8.33
CA CYS A 200 -2.90 -0.12 -9.67
C CYS A 200 -4.09 -1.07 -9.64
N HIS A 201 -5.00 -0.90 -10.63
CA HIS A 201 -6.24 -1.67 -10.72
C HIS A 201 -6.44 -2.33 -12.10
N GLY A 202 -5.56 -2.09 -13.06
CA GLY A 202 -5.71 -2.67 -14.40
C GLY A 202 -4.49 -2.46 -15.28
N SER A 203 -4.53 -3.08 -16.44
CA SER A 203 -3.47 -3.02 -17.44
C SER A 203 -3.60 -1.82 -18.41
N THR A 204 -4.74 -1.13 -18.40
CA THR A 204 -5.02 0.00 -19.32
C THR A 204 -5.30 1.30 -18.59
N LYS A 205 -5.93 1.23 -17.41
CA LYS A 205 -6.20 2.37 -16.51
C LYS A 205 -5.65 2.04 -15.14
N ARG A 206 -5.17 3.07 -14.41
CA ARG A 206 -4.52 2.88 -13.10
C ARG A 206 -3.46 1.77 -13.18
N THR A 207 -2.58 1.90 -14.18
CA THR A 207 -1.51 0.92 -14.45
C THR A 207 -0.39 1.00 -13.41
N PRO A 208 0.42 -0.06 -13.23
CA PRO A 208 1.48 -0.12 -12.20
C PRO A 208 2.72 0.70 -12.58
N GLN A 209 2.59 2.02 -12.66
CA GLN A 209 3.67 2.95 -12.99
C GLN A 209 4.33 3.47 -11.72
N ILE A 210 5.63 3.26 -11.57
CA ILE A 210 6.40 3.70 -10.40
C ILE A 210 7.65 4.51 -10.76
N GLU A 211 8.24 4.29 -11.94
CA GLU A 211 9.52 4.86 -12.36
C GLU A 211 9.54 6.40 -12.24
N LYS A 212 8.53 7.08 -12.75
CA LYS A 212 8.45 8.56 -12.67
C LYS A 212 8.41 9.10 -11.25
N SER A 213 7.82 8.34 -10.32
CA SER A 213 7.79 8.73 -8.91
C SER A 213 9.16 8.54 -8.26
N ILE A 214 9.87 7.47 -8.60
CA ILE A 214 11.26 7.23 -8.18
C ILE A 214 12.17 8.35 -8.67
N GLU A 215 12.12 8.67 -9.97
CA GLU A 215 12.89 9.77 -10.55
C GLU A 215 12.62 11.10 -9.85
N TYR A 216 11.34 11.38 -9.55
CA TYR A 216 10.96 12.60 -8.84
C TYR A 216 11.55 12.64 -7.42
N VAL A 217 11.50 11.52 -6.70
CA VAL A 217 12.05 11.42 -5.33
C VAL A 217 13.58 11.55 -5.36
N ILE A 218 14.26 10.83 -6.24
CA ILE A 218 15.73 10.94 -6.41
C ILE A 218 16.13 12.40 -6.69
N LYS A 219 15.45 13.06 -7.60
CA LYS A 219 15.73 14.45 -8.00
C LYS A 219 15.59 15.43 -6.84
N HIS A 220 14.67 15.22 -5.92
CA HIS A 220 14.32 16.21 -4.89
C HIS A 220 14.81 15.86 -3.48
N PHE A 221 15.06 14.58 -3.20
CA PHE A 221 15.43 14.08 -1.87
C PHE A 221 16.67 13.19 -1.87
N GLY A 222 17.17 12.81 -3.04
CA GLY A 222 18.35 11.96 -3.19
C GLY A 222 18.02 10.47 -3.34
N GLU A 223 19.04 9.72 -3.79
CA GLU A 223 18.91 8.28 -4.07
C GLU A 223 18.71 7.46 -2.79
N GLU A 224 19.37 7.84 -1.70
CA GLU A 224 19.26 7.17 -0.40
C GLU A 224 17.81 7.20 0.14
N TYR A 225 17.16 8.36 0.07
CA TYR A 225 15.76 8.48 0.49
C TYR A 225 14.81 7.68 -0.42
N ALA A 226 15.07 7.66 -1.74
CA ALA A 226 14.32 6.82 -2.66
C ALA A 226 14.52 5.33 -2.34
N GLN A 227 15.76 4.89 -2.12
CA GLN A 227 16.09 3.52 -1.73
C GLN A 227 15.34 3.12 -0.45
N GLN A 228 15.29 4.00 0.52
CA GLN A 228 14.54 3.78 1.78
C GLN A 228 13.04 3.56 1.52
N LEU A 229 12.39 4.46 0.77
CA LEU A 229 10.93 4.41 0.56
C LEU A 229 10.46 3.24 -0.31
N TYR A 230 11.21 2.93 -1.38
CA TYR A 230 10.76 1.98 -2.39
C TYR A 230 11.31 0.57 -2.19
N TRP A 231 12.35 0.39 -1.35
CA TRP A 231 12.99 -0.91 -1.18
C TRP A 231 13.21 -1.31 0.27
N GLU A 232 13.91 -0.49 1.08
CA GLU A 232 14.34 -0.91 2.40
C GLU A 232 13.20 -0.98 3.41
N ASN A 233 12.35 0.07 3.48
CA ASN A 233 11.20 0.05 4.36
C ASN A 233 10.20 -1.07 4.01
N PRO A 234 9.82 -1.30 2.74
CA PRO A 234 9.05 -2.49 2.35
C PRO A 234 9.69 -3.81 2.77
N LYS A 235 11.00 -3.97 2.63
CA LYS A 235 11.70 -5.18 3.07
C LYS A 235 11.66 -5.37 4.58
N LYS A 236 11.90 -4.32 5.37
CA LYS A 236 11.78 -4.37 6.83
C LYS A 236 10.36 -4.73 7.25
N MET A 237 9.36 -4.12 6.63
CA MET A 237 7.94 -4.46 6.87
C MET A 237 7.67 -5.94 6.63
N LEU A 238 8.08 -6.47 5.46
CA LEU A 238 7.93 -7.90 5.12
C LEU A 238 8.72 -8.81 6.05
N GLY A 239 9.90 -8.37 6.54
CA GLY A 239 10.68 -9.04 7.58
C GLY A 239 10.11 -8.90 8.98
N ASN A 240 8.96 -8.24 9.15
CA ASN A 240 8.33 -7.97 10.43
C ASN A 240 9.20 -7.15 11.41
N GLU A 241 10.07 -6.30 10.86
CA GLU A 241 10.93 -5.38 11.61
C GLU A 241 10.25 -4.02 11.81
N TYR A 242 10.71 -3.24 12.79
CA TYR A 242 10.31 -1.84 12.93
C TYR A 242 11.15 -0.94 12.00
N LEU A 243 10.57 0.17 11.52
CA LEU A 243 11.27 1.17 10.70
C LEU A 243 12.03 2.17 11.56
#